data_a44c88094f6d75fe5f6d4816d5068e54
#
_entry.id   a44c88094f6d75fe5f6d4816d5068e54
#
_cell.length_a   1.000
_cell.length_b   1.000
_cell.length_c   1.000
_cell.angle_alpha   90.00
_cell.angle_beta   90.00
_cell.angle_gamma   90.00
#
_symmetry.space_group_name_H-M   'P 1'
#
loop_
_entity.id
_entity.type
_entity.pdbx_description
1 polymer ?
#
loop_
_entity_poly.entity_id
_entity_poly.type
_entity_poly.pdbx_seq_one_letter_code
_entity_poly.pdbx_strand_id
1 'polypeptide(L)'
;MWAALSAKKRLTSECCWCGCWLGIVCGGLILAAGCANQIENTSQESCVDSGGMARLFVESAKVDLMDWPGRLVEDSRDTFSRSDNLCALLLAGWASVVMHNTNADRDIAEDFDEHAVFDGFADEGLNVIGSPVTHLVATGLWYTLSVEEQDGFNRERAWTMMTALSVTGLVTAGLKFIRDNETPSGGPWAWPSGHTASSFTVASVLDEFYGPKVGIPAYGIASLVACRMMDAGDHWASDVVFGATLGCVVGHTIAAKHKKLELAGFEIVPHYVMTGDHPAMGVSLVKQF
;
A
#
# COMPACT_ATOMS: atom_id res chain seq x y z
N MET A 1 6.76 -6.20 42.73
CA MET A 1 8.02 -6.71 42.20
C MET A 1 7.93 -6.83 40.67
N TRP A 2 6.95 -6.13 40.06
CA TRP A 2 6.63 -6.13 38.63
C TRP A 2 7.12 -4.91 37.84
N ALA A 3 7.69 -3.92 38.50
CA ALA A 3 8.08 -2.66 37.83
C ALA A 3 9.51 -2.63 37.26
N ALA A 4 10.29 -3.69 37.42
CA ALA A 4 11.72 -3.67 37.10
C ALA A 4 12.13 -4.42 35.81
N LEU A 5 11.25 -5.20 35.18
CA LEU A 5 11.55 -5.95 33.94
C LEU A 5 11.12 -5.23 32.65
N SER A 6 10.18 -4.30 32.74
CA SER A 6 9.70 -3.50 31.59
C SER A 6 10.67 -2.41 31.11
N ALA A 7 11.68 -2.06 31.92
CA ALA A 7 12.55 -0.91 31.62
C ALA A 7 13.71 -1.18 30.64
N LYS A 8 13.95 -2.43 30.25
CA LYS A 8 15.13 -2.80 29.44
C LYS A 8 14.87 -2.91 27.91
N LYS A 9 13.60 -2.92 27.49
CA LYS A 9 13.22 -2.94 26.05
C LYS A 9 12.89 -1.54 25.48
N ARG A 10 13.00 -0.46 26.28
CA ARG A 10 12.47 0.88 25.95
C ARG A 10 13.41 1.84 25.23
N LEU A 11 14.45 1.41 24.57
CA LEU A 11 15.45 2.35 24.00
C LEU A 11 15.59 2.36 22.47
N THR A 12 14.76 1.69 21.68
CA THR A 12 14.97 1.64 20.21
C THR A 12 13.78 1.97 19.33
N SER A 13 12.62 2.36 19.84
CA SER A 13 11.46 2.66 18.98
C SER A 13 10.92 4.10 19.07
N GLU A 14 11.63 5.02 19.65
CA GLU A 14 11.27 6.43 19.51
C GLU A 14 11.93 6.98 18.26
N CYS A 15 11.18 7.14 17.18
CA CYS A 15 11.25 8.35 16.36
C CYS A 15 10.49 8.25 15.03
N CYS A 16 9.76 9.31 14.74
CA CYS A 16 9.54 9.82 13.39
C CYS A 16 8.47 9.20 12.50
N TRP A 17 7.25 9.04 12.97
CA TRP A 17 6.16 8.67 12.03
C TRP A 17 5.38 9.85 11.44
N CYS A 18 5.29 11.00 12.10
CA CYS A 18 4.48 12.13 11.59
C CYS A 18 5.16 13.06 10.58
N GLY A 19 6.50 13.15 10.57
CA GLY A 19 7.21 14.08 9.67
C GLY A 19 7.63 13.48 8.33
N CYS A 20 7.69 12.15 8.23
CA CYS A 20 8.23 11.48 7.04
C CYS A 20 7.24 11.25 5.90
N TRP A 21 5.92 11.22 6.15
CA TRP A 21 4.95 10.88 5.11
C TRP A 21 4.89 11.90 3.97
N LEU A 22 4.93 13.21 4.27
CA LEU A 22 4.97 14.24 3.22
C LEU A 22 6.34 14.39 2.56
N GLY A 23 7.43 14.10 3.29
CA GLY A 23 8.80 14.22 2.78
C GLY A 23 9.25 13.08 1.88
N ILE A 24 8.76 11.85 2.12
CA ILE A 24 9.22 10.66 1.40
C ILE A 24 8.57 10.54 0.01
N VAL A 25 7.30 10.95 -0.13
CA VAL A 25 6.65 11.00 -1.46
C VAL A 25 7.33 12.02 -2.38
N CYS A 26 7.83 13.14 -1.82
CA CYS A 26 8.61 14.12 -2.58
C CYS A 26 10.12 13.79 -2.65
N GLY A 27 10.70 13.17 -1.62
CA GLY A 27 12.14 12.93 -1.50
C GLY A 27 12.65 11.74 -2.33
N GLY A 28 11.85 10.69 -2.50
CA GLY A 28 12.21 9.53 -3.33
C GLY A 28 12.36 9.87 -4.81
N LEU A 29 11.59 10.86 -5.29
CA LEU A 29 11.68 11.36 -6.67
C LEU A 29 12.87 12.32 -6.89
N ILE A 30 13.35 12.99 -5.84
CA ILE A 30 14.47 13.93 -5.92
C ILE A 30 15.83 13.21 -5.89
N LEU A 31 15.94 12.06 -5.23
CA LEU A 31 17.18 11.27 -5.20
C LEU A 31 17.50 10.60 -6.52
N ALA A 32 16.50 10.25 -7.33
CA ALA A 32 16.72 9.72 -8.68
C ALA A 32 17.24 10.79 -9.66
N ALA A 33 16.95 12.08 -9.43
CA ALA A 33 17.43 13.18 -10.25
C ALA A 33 18.84 13.66 -9.88
N GLY A 34 19.32 13.35 -8.67
CA GLY A 34 20.62 13.82 -8.16
C GLY A 34 21.84 13.00 -8.58
N CYS A 35 21.64 11.74 -9.02
CA CYS A 35 22.75 10.87 -9.42
C CYS A 35 23.20 10.99 -10.89
N ALA A 36 22.52 11.80 -11.69
CA ALA A 36 22.80 11.93 -13.13
C ALA A 36 23.98 12.83 -13.48
N ASN A 37 24.68 13.45 -12.52
CA ASN A 37 25.66 14.51 -12.82
C ASN A 37 27.14 14.16 -12.54
N GLN A 38 27.50 12.90 -12.28
CA GLN A 38 28.90 12.53 -12.07
C GLN A 38 29.28 11.17 -12.68
N ILE A 39 29.21 11.01 -14.00
CA ILE A 39 30.07 10.05 -14.71
C ILE A 39 30.30 10.59 -16.12
N GLU A 40 31.31 11.43 -16.29
CA GLU A 40 31.96 11.65 -17.58
C GLU A 40 33.26 10.83 -17.63
N ASN A 41 33.41 10.13 -18.76
CA ASN A 41 34.59 9.38 -19.25
C ASN A 41 34.81 7.95 -18.73
N THR A 42 34.33 6.96 -19.48
CA THR A 42 35.20 5.98 -20.15
C THR A 42 34.37 4.93 -20.93
N SER A 43 34.82 4.66 -22.16
CA SER A 43 34.49 3.51 -23.04
C SER A 43 33.20 3.60 -23.88
N GLN A 44 33.46 3.90 -25.12
CA GLN A 44 32.63 3.73 -26.29
C GLN A 44 32.40 2.24 -26.58
N GLU A 45 31.23 1.71 -26.10
CA GLU A 45 30.56 0.54 -26.70
C GLU A 45 29.17 0.44 -26.06
N SER A 46 28.12 0.48 -26.91
CA SER A 46 26.71 0.42 -26.57
C SER A 46 26.19 1.54 -25.63
N CYS A 47 26.28 2.78 -26.03
CA CYS A 47 25.44 3.85 -25.50
C CYS A 47 24.00 3.63 -25.99
N VAL A 48 23.21 2.81 -25.29
CA VAL A 48 21.79 3.09 -25.18
C VAL A 48 21.70 4.48 -24.57
N ASP A 49 21.07 5.40 -25.29
CA ASP A 49 20.98 6.83 -24.95
C ASP A 49 20.43 7.02 -23.53
N SER A 50 21.31 7.07 -22.52
CA SER A 50 20.94 7.30 -21.12
C SER A 50 20.22 8.63 -20.91
N GLY A 51 20.45 9.60 -21.81
CA GLY A 51 19.74 10.88 -21.84
C GLY A 51 18.30 10.73 -22.35
N GLY A 52 18.04 9.82 -23.28
CA GLY A 52 16.71 9.51 -23.79
C GLY A 52 15.85 8.79 -22.74
N MET A 53 16.42 7.82 -22.03
CA MET A 53 15.70 7.06 -20.99
C MET A 53 15.33 7.94 -19.78
N ALA A 54 16.27 8.78 -19.33
CA ALA A 54 15.99 9.75 -18.26
C ALA A 54 14.89 10.75 -18.65
N ARG A 55 14.85 11.19 -19.89
CA ARG A 55 13.77 12.07 -20.39
C ARG A 55 12.43 11.37 -20.44
N LEU A 56 12.37 10.11 -20.93
CA LEU A 56 11.14 9.31 -20.93
C LEU A 56 10.60 9.10 -19.53
N PHE A 57 11.48 8.78 -18.57
CA PHE A 57 11.08 8.65 -17.17
C PHE A 57 10.48 9.96 -16.62
N VAL A 58 11.18 11.10 -16.81
CA VAL A 58 10.72 12.40 -16.33
C VAL A 58 9.39 12.81 -16.96
N GLU A 59 9.21 12.62 -18.26
CA GLU A 59 7.95 12.96 -18.94
C GLU A 59 6.81 12.03 -18.48
N SER A 60 7.04 10.73 -18.36
CA SER A 60 6.05 9.79 -17.88
C SER A 60 5.64 10.10 -16.43
N ALA A 61 6.63 10.29 -15.55
CA ALA A 61 6.39 10.61 -14.14
C ALA A 61 5.67 11.96 -13.97
N LYS A 62 6.00 12.94 -14.82
CA LYS A 62 5.34 14.25 -14.79
C LYS A 62 3.85 14.14 -15.14
N VAL A 63 3.51 13.40 -16.18
CA VAL A 63 2.11 13.18 -16.57
C VAL A 63 1.35 12.48 -15.44
N ASP A 64 1.88 11.37 -14.91
CA ASP A 64 1.23 10.60 -13.86
C ASP A 64 1.07 11.42 -12.57
N LEU A 65 2.09 12.22 -12.19
CA LEU A 65 2.03 13.10 -11.02
C LEU A 65 1.04 14.27 -11.18
N MET A 66 0.88 14.80 -12.38
CA MET A 66 -0.10 15.88 -12.63
C MET A 66 -1.52 15.35 -12.52
N ASP A 67 -1.79 14.12 -12.94
CA ASP A 67 -3.10 13.50 -12.88
C ASP A 67 -3.40 12.87 -11.50
N TRP A 68 -2.36 12.63 -10.70
CA TRP A 68 -2.48 11.92 -9.43
C TRP A 68 -3.47 12.53 -8.41
N PRO A 69 -3.50 13.85 -8.16
CA PRO A 69 -4.45 14.43 -7.20
C PRO A 69 -5.91 14.18 -7.62
N GLY A 70 -6.20 14.29 -8.91
CA GLY A 70 -7.53 13.98 -9.46
C GLY A 70 -7.89 12.51 -9.25
N ARG A 71 -6.97 11.61 -9.57
CA ARG A 71 -7.11 10.16 -9.38
C ARG A 71 -7.30 9.79 -7.91
N LEU A 72 -6.52 10.36 -6.99
CA LEU A 72 -6.68 10.14 -5.56
C LEU A 72 -8.09 10.52 -5.06
N VAL A 73 -8.60 11.68 -5.47
CA VAL A 73 -9.92 12.14 -5.07
C VAL A 73 -11.01 11.26 -5.64
N GLU A 74 -10.93 10.92 -6.92
CA GLU A 74 -11.91 10.08 -7.60
C GLU A 74 -11.94 8.67 -7.01
N ASP A 75 -10.78 8.03 -6.87
CA ASP A 75 -10.67 6.67 -6.33
C ASP A 75 -11.08 6.60 -4.86
N SER A 76 -10.75 7.64 -4.06
CA SER A 76 -11.25 7.76 -2.69
C SER A 76 -12.77 7.88 -2.66
N ARG A 77 -13.35 8.74 -3.51
CA ARG A 77 -14.79 8.90 -3.60
C ARG A 77 -15.49 7.60 -3.98
N ASP A 78 -14.99 6.92 -4.99
CA ASP A 78 -15.56 5.63 -5.45
C ASP A 78 -15.46 4.58 -4.35
N THR A 79 -14.33 4.49 -3.64
CA THR A 79 -14.12 3.56 -2.53
C THR A 79 -15.11 3.81 -1.39
N PHE A 80 -15.23 5.06 -0.94
CA PHE A 80 -16.01 5.40 0.25
C PHE A 80 -17.47 5.82 -0.02
N SER A 81 -17.93 5.81 -1.28
CA SER A 81 -19.35 5.99 -1.64
C SER A 81 -20.10 4.69 -1.88
N ARG A 82 -19.41 3.57 -2.04
CA ARG A 82 -20.03 2.25 -2.24
C ARG A 82 -20.62 1.73 -0.94
N SER A 83 -21.88 1.29 -0.98
CA SER A 83 -22.60 0.81 0.20
C SER A 83 -22.00 -0.46 0.80
N ASP A 84 -21.49 -1.37 -0.04
CA ASP A 84 -20.80 -2.60 0.38
C ASP A 84 -19.51 -2.31 1.16
N ASN A 85 -18.68 -1.38 0.68
CA ASN A 85 -17.48 -0.91 1.33
C ASN A 85 -17.79 -0.23 2.68
N LEU A 86 -18.79 0.66 2.69
CA LEU A 86 -19.21 1.32 3.92
C LEU A 86 -19.74 0.33 4.95
N CYS A 87 -20.54 -0.66 4.53
CA CYS A 87 -20.99 -1.73 5.44
C CYS A 87 -19.81 -2.50 6.03
N ALA A 88 -18.82 -2.90 5.22
CA ALA A 88 -17.64 -3.62 5.70
C ALA A 88 -16.85 -2.80 6.72
N LEU A 89 -16.58 -1.51 6.42
CA LEU A 89 -15.85 -0.62 7.31
C LEU A 89 -16.62 -0.32 8.61
N LEU A 90 -17.94 -0.13 8.53
CA LEU A 90 -18.78 0.09 9.71
C LEU A 90 -18.83 -1.17 10.59
N LEU A 91 -18.93 -2.36 10.00
CA LEU A 91 -18.90 -3.62 10.74
C LEU A 91 -17.55 -3.83 11.42
N ALA A 92 -16.43 -3.56 10.72
CA ALA A 92 -15.10 -3.65 11.29
C ALA A 92 -14.87 -2.61 12.40
N GLY A 93 -15.37 -1.39 12.21
CA GLY A 93 -15.33 -0.34 13.24
C GLY A 93 -16.15 -0.71 14.47
N TRP A 94 -17.36 -1.27 14.27
CA TRP A 94 -18.18 -1.77 15.36
C TRP A 94 -17.52 -2.96 16.08
N ALA A 95 -16.94 -3.90 15.34
CA ALA A 95 -16.18 -5.01 15.90
C ALA A 95 -15.01 -4.50 16.75
N SER A 96 -14.26 -3.51 16.26
CA SER A 96 -13.18 -2.86 17.03
C SER A 96 -13.69 -2.27 18.35
N VAL A 97 -14.84 -1.60 18.34
CA VAL A 97 -15.45 -1.04 19.57
C VAL A 97 -15.85 -2.15 20.53
N VAL A 98 -16.46 -3.23 20.03
CA VAL A 98 -16.87 -4.37 20.86
C VAL A 98 -15.64 -5.07 21.47
N MET A 99 -14.62 -5.38 20.69
CA MET A 99 -13.39 -6.01 21.17
C MET A 99 -12.71 -5.20 22.27
N HIS A 100 -12.60 -3.89 22.05
CA HIS A 100 -12.00 -3.00 23.04
C HIS A 100 -12.79 -2.90 24.35
N ASN A 101 -14.12 -2.92 24.28
CA ASN A 101 -14.99 -2.77 25.47
C ASN A 101 -15.31 -4.10 26.18
N THR A 102 -15.05 -5.25 25.57
CA THR A 102 -15.30 -6.58 26.15
C THR A 102 -14.07 -7.27 26.71
N ASN A 103 -12.97 -6.59 26.88
CA ASN A 103 -11.65 -7.11 27.25
C ASN A 103 -11.02 -8.07 26.23
N ALA A 104 -11.65 -8.35 25.08
CA ALA A 104 -11.07 -9.25 24.07
C ALA A 104 -9.69 -8.78 23.58
N ASP A 105 -9.50 -7.47 23.39
CA ASP A 105 -8.19 -6.91 23.06
C ASP A 105 -7.14 -7.21 24.12
N ARG A 106 -7.52 -7.08 25.41
CA ARG A 106 -6.62 -7.34 26.53
C ARG A 106 -6.27 -8.82 26.64
N ASP A 107 -7.28 -9.68 26.58
CA ASP A 107 -7.08 -11.13 26.71
C ASP A 107 -6.16 -11.65 25.59
N ILE A 108 -6.33 -11.15 24.34
CA ILE A 108 -5.46 -11.48 23.20
C ILE A 108 -4.04 -10.94 23.41
N ALA A 109 -3.91 -9.69 23.87
CA ALA A 109 -2.59 -9.10 24.11
C ALA A 109 -1.82 -9.79 25.23
N GLU A 110 -2.51 -10.23 26.31
CA GLU A 110 -1.93 -11.01 27.41
C GLU A 110 -1.46 -12.39 26.91
N ASP A 111 -2.24 -13.07 26.04
CA ASP A 111 -1.85 -14.35 25.46
C ASP A 111 -0.58 -14.24 24.60
N PHE A 112 -0.44 -13.19 23.79
CA PHE A 112 0.77 -12.93 23.02
C PHE A 112 1.96 -12.54 23.91
N ASP A 113 1.75 -11.80 25.00
CA ASP A 113 2.83 -11.45 25.95
C ASP A 113 3.37 -12.69 26.68
N GLU A 114 2.48 -13.66 27.00
CA GLU A 114 2.85 -14.93 27.62
C GLU A 114 3.47 -15.93 26.64
N HIS A 115 3.05 -15.91 25.37
CA HIS A 115 3.40 -16.89 24.33
C HIS A 115 3.89 -16.19 23.06
N ALA A 116 4.95 -15.39 23.15
CA ALA A 116 5.52 -14.72 22.00
C ALA A 116 5.88 -15.71 20.87
N VAL A 117 5.41 -15.41 19.65
CA VAL A 117 5.53 -16.27 18.46
C VAL A 117 6.73 -15.89 17.62
N PHE A 118 7.00 -14.58 17.52
CA PHE A 118 8.04 -14.06 16.64
C PHE A 118 9.22 -13.51 17.45
N ASP A 119 10.43 -13.93 17.05
CA ASP A 119 11.66 -13.40 17.63
C ASP A 119 12.74 -13.15 16.56
N GLY A 120 13.76 -12.40 16.94
CA GLY A 120 14.95 -12.18 16.12
C GLY A 120 14.68 -11.81 14.68
N PHE A 121 15.18 -12.62 13.75
CA PHE A 121 15.08 -12.36 12.30
C PHE A 121 13.64 -12.37 11.78
N ALA A 122 12.77 -13.21 12.32
CA ALA A 122 11.37 -13.29 11.88
C ALA A 122 10.59 -12.04 12.28
N ASP A 123 10.78 -11.56 13.51
CA ASP A 123 10.18 -10.31 13.99
C ASP A 123 10.61 -9.11 13.14
N GLU A 124 11.93 -8.90 13.00
CA GLU A 124 12.48 -7.80 12.21
C GLU A 124 12.05 -7.89 10.72
N GLY A 125 12.12 -9.10 10.13
CA GLY A 125 11.74 -9.33 8.75
C GLY A 125 10.29 -9.00 8.47
N LEU A 126 9.36 -9.44 9.31
CA LEU A 126 7.94 -9.13 9.16
C LEU A 126 7.64 -7.65 9.40
N ASN A 127 8.36 -7.01 10.31
CA ASN A 127 8.26 -5.56 10.53
C ASN A 127 8.66 -4.77 9.27
N VAL A 128 9.79 -5.12 8.67
CA VAL A 128 10.28 -4.46 7.44
C VAL A 128 9.35 -4.74 6.25
N ILE A 129 8.98 -6.02 6.03
CA ILE A 129 8.10 -6.40 4.93
C ILE A 129 6.72 -5.75 5.05
N GLY A 130 6.16 -5.67 6.26
CA GLY A 130 4.85 -5.05 6.51
C GLY A 130 4.86 -3.52 6.53
N SER A 131 6.03 -2.89 6.51
CA SER A 131 6.14 -1.45 6.62
C SER A 131 5.51 -0.73 5.42
N PRO A 132 4.61 0.26 5.64
CA PRO A 132 4.08 1.09 4.56
C PRO A 132 5.16 1.76 3.72
N VAL A 133 6.29 2.11 4.33
CA VAL A 133 7.44 2.71 3.63
C VAL A 133 8.06 1.70 2.67
N THR A 134 8.26 0.46 3.10
CA THR A 134 8.77 -0.62 2.24
C THR A 134 7.86 -0.86 1.05
N HIS A 135 6.53 -0.88 1.27
CA HIS A 135 5.56 -1.05 0.18
C HIS A 135 5.63 0.09 -0.83
N LEU A 136 5.72 1.36 -0.38
CA LEU A 136 5.87 2.51 -1.27
C LEU A 136 7.18 2.48 -2.05
N VAL A 137 8.30 2.13 -1.39
CA VAL A 137 9.60 2.02 -2.06
C VAL A 137 9.60 0.89 -3.09
N ALA A 138 9.08 -0.29 -2.74
CA ALA A 138 8.97 -1.41 -3.67
C ALA A 138 8.07 -1.08 -4.87
N THR A 139 6.96 -0.39 -4.64
CA THR A 139 6.05 0.06 -5.70
C THR A 139 6.69 1.12 -6.58
N GLY A 140 7.43 2.05 -6.00
CA GLY A 140 8.21 3.05 -6.75
C GLY A 140 9.29 2.43 -7.63
N LEU A 141 9.97 1.41 -7.13
CA LEU A 141 10.94 0.63 -7.91
C LEU A 141 10.23 -0.13 -9.05
N TRP A 142 9.10 -0.78 -8.79
CA TRP A 142 8.30 -1.44 -9.83
C TRP A 142 7.88 -0.44 -10.92
N TYR A 143 7.39 0.75 -10.54
CA TYR A 143 7.06 1.82 -11.48
C TYR A 143 8.27 2.22 -12.34
N THR A 144 9.43 2.44 -11.72
CA THR A 144 10.66 2.85 -12.41
C THR A 144 11.09 1.81 -13.44
N LEU A 145 11.13 0.54 -13.06
CA LEU A 145 11.46 -0.57 -13.96
C LEU A 145 10.47 -0.67 -15.12
N SER A 146 9.17 -0.49 -14.86
CA SER A 146 8.13 -0.54 -15.90
C SER A 146 8.27 0.60 -16.91
N VAL A 147 8.69 1.79 -16.47
CA VAL A 147 8.98 2.92 -17.38
C VAL A 147 10.23 2.65 -18.22
N GLU A 148 11.29 2.08 -17.61
CA GLU A 148 12.53 1.72 -18.30
C GLU A 148 12.28 0.68 -19.40
N GLU A 149 11.46 -0.34 -19.12
CA GLU A 149 11.09 -1.38 -20.07
C GLU A 149 10.01 -0.93 -21.06
N GLN A 150 9.52 0.30 -20.95
CA GLN A 150 8.39 0.84 -21.72
C GLN A 150 7.13 -0.03 -21.62
N ASP A 151 6.96 -0.72 -20.51
CA ASP A 151 5.82 -1.56 -20.20
C ASP A 151 4.68 -0.72 -19.59
N GLY A 152 3.84 -0.19 -20.48
CA GLY A 152 2.70 0.65 -20.08
C GLY A 152 1.69 -0.09 -19.19
N PHE A 153 1.60 -1.40 -19.32
CA PHE A 153 0.70 -2.23 -18.53
C PHE A 153 1.18 -2.39 -17.07
N ASN A 154 2.44 -2.74 -16.86
CA ASN A 154 3.01 -2.82 -15.53
C ASN A 154 3.17 -1.43 -14.89
N ARG A 155 3.44 -0.38 -15.68
CA ARG A 155 3.42 1.01 -15.20
C ARG A 155 2.06 1.38 -14.61
N GLU A 156 0.96 1.07 -15.28
CA GLU A 156 -0.41 1.35 -14.78
C GLU A 156 -0.71 0.55 -13.51
N ARG A 157 -0.29 -0.70 -13.42
CA ARG A 157 -0.43 -1.53 -12.22
C ARG A 157 0.35 -0.97 -11.03
N ALA A 158 1.60 -0.58 -11.25
CA ALA A 158 2.43 0.04 -10.22
C ALA A 158 1.84 1.37 -9.75
N TRP A 159 1.32 2.17 -10.68
CA TRP A 159 0.67 3.44 -10.35
C TRP A 159 -0.65 3.24 -9.58
N THR A 160 -1.41 2.22 -9.93
CA THR A 160 -2.62 1.81 -9.19
C THR A 160 -2.30 1.36 -7.77
N MET A 161 -1.23 0.56 -7.59
CA MET A 161 -0.74 0.18 -6.27
C MET A 161 -0.32 1.40 -5.44
N MET A 162 0.41 2.34 -6.06
CA MET A 162 0.83 3.59 -5.42
C MET A 162 -0.38 4.40 -4.95
N THR A 163 -1.41 4.51 -5.79
CA THR A 163 -2.66 5.21 -5.46
C THR A 163 -3.39 4.53 -4.30
N ALA A 164 -3.54 3.20 -4.34
CA ALA A 164 -4.19 2.43 -3.29
C ALA A 164 -3.46 2.56 -1.94
N LEU A 165 -2.13 2.44 -1.93
CA LEU A 165 -1.30 2.64 -0.73
C LEU A 165 -1.41 4.07 -0.19
N SER A 166 -1.48 5.06 -1.07
CA SER A 166 -1.62 6.46 -0.68
C SER A 166 -2.99 6.75 -0.04
N VAL A 167 -4.08 6.24 -0.64
CA VAL A 167 -5.43 6.36 -0.05
C VAL A 167 -5.48 5.66 1.30
N THR A 168 -5.00 4.42 1.39
CA THR A 168 -4.94 3.68 2.67
C THR A 168 -4.14 4.44 3.72
N GLY A 169 -2.97 4.96 3.36
CA GLY A 169 -2.10 5.70 4.27
C GLY A 169 -2.72 7.01 4.76
N LEU A 170 -3.33 7.80 3.86
CA LEU A 170 -4.00 9.05 4.22
C LEU A 170 -5.18 8.81 5.16
N VAL A 171 -6.01 7.79 4.89
CA VAL A 171 -7.13 7.42 5.75
C VAL A 171 -6.63 6.91 7.11
N THR A 172 -5.63 6.03 7.12
CA THR A 172 -5.03 5.54 8.36
C THR A 172 -4.47 6.69 9.21
N ALA A 173 -3.71 7.59 8.60
CA ALA A 173 -3.16 8.75 9.30
C ALA A 173 -4.28 9.66 9.86
N GLY A 174 -5.30 9.96 9.04
CA GLY A 174 -6.44 10.77 9.46
C GLY A 174 -7.19 10.16 10.65
N LEU A 175 -7.42 8.84 10.63
CA LEU A 175 -8.09 8.13 11.72
C LEU A 175 -7.24 8.09 12.99
N LYS A 176 -5.91 7.97 12.90
CA LYS A 176 -5.00 8.06 14.04
C LYS A 176 -5.06 9.41 14.73
N PHE A 177 -5.17 10.51 13.98
CA PHE A 177 -5.36 11.85 14.55
C PHE A 177 -6.71 12.03 15.24
N ILE A 178 -7.78 11.35 14.77
CA ILE A 178 -9.12 11.44 15.35
C ILE A 178 -9.20 10.63 16.65
N ARG A 179 -8.59 9.44 16.66
CA ARG A 179 -8.59 8.52 17.79
C ARG A 179 -7.16 8.33 18.31
N ASP A 180 -6.75 9.24 19.16
CA ASP A 180 -5.46 9.15 19.85
C ASP A 180 -5.59 8.15 21.02
N ASN A 181 -5.28 6.87 20.75
CA ASN A 181 -5.29 5.80 21.74
C ASN A 181 -3.94 5.11 21.85
N GLU A 182 -3.68 4.51 23.00
CA GLU A 182 -2.42 3.84 23.32
C GLU A 182 -2.41 2.39 22.82
N THR A 183 -1.22 1.93 22.43
CA THR A 183 -0.93 0.53 22.08
C THR A 183 -0.85 -0.34 23.35
N PRO A 184 -0.87 -1.69 23.24
CA PRO A 184 -0.60 -2.57 24.38
C PRO A 184 0.70 -2.24 25.10
N SER A 185 1.75 -1.84 24.39
CA SER A 185 3.05 -1.45 24.95
C SER A 185 3.10 -0.01 25.47
N GLY A 186 2.01 0.77 25.37
CA GLY A 186 1.89 2.14 25.87
C GLY A 186 2.37 3.22 24.89
N GLY A 187 2.57 2.87 23.61
CA GLY A 187 2.87 3.84 22.56
C GLY A 187 1.62 4.58 22.07
N PRO A 188 1.75 5.77 21.45
CA PRO A 188 0.62 6.54 20.93
C PRO A 188 0.13 6.00 19.58
N TRP A 189 -1.08 6.42 19.19
CA TRP A 189 -1.67 6.20 17.86
C TRP A 189 -1.85 4.74 17.46
N ALA A 190 -2.43 3.94 18.33
CA ALA A 190 -2.66 2.54 18.09
C ALA A 190 -3.61 2.29 16.90
N TRP A 191 -4.80 2.91 16.90
CA TRP A 191 -5.85 2.60 15.92
C TRP A 191 -5.88 3.54 14.72
N PRO A 192 -6.02 3.00 13.51
CA PRO A 192 -5.89 1.61 13.10
C PRO A 192 -4.43 1.21 12.80
N SER A 193 -4.16 -0.12 12.67
CA SER A 193 -2.83 -0.61 12.33
C SER A 193 -2.42 -0.24 10.90
N GLY A 194 -1.36 0.56 10.76
CA GLY A 194 -0.85 0.99 9.45
C GLY A 194 -0.10 -0.12 8.69
N HIS A 195 0.68 -0.95 9.40
CA HIS A 195 1.36 -2.11 8.82
C HIS A 195 0.36 -3.10 8.25
N THR A 196 -0.66 -3.43 9.03
CA THR A 196 -1.73 -4.33 8.59
C THR A 196 -2.50 -3.73 7.41
N ALA A 197 -2.92 -2.47 7.48
CA ALA A 197 -3.68 -1.82 6.42
C ALA A 197 -2.90 -1.81 5.09
N SER A 198 -1.63 -1.43 5.10
CA SER A 198 -0.81 -1.41 3.88
C SER A 198 -0.54 -2.81 3.33
N SER A 199 -0.28 -3.81 4.19
CA SER A 199 -0.06 -5.19 3.76
C SER A 199 -1.29 -5.80 3.10
N PHE A 200 -2.48 -5.58 3.68
CA PHE A 200 -3.73 -6.05 3.07
C PHE A 200 -4.10 -5.26 1.81
N THR A 201 -3.72 -3.97 1.71
CA THR A 201 -3.84 -3.23 0.45
C THR A 201 -3.00 -3.87 -0.65
N VAL A 202 -1.72 -4.16 -0.38
CA VAL A 202 -0.84 -4.84 -1.34
C VAL A 202 -1.42 -6.19 -1.75
N ALA A 203 -1.85 -7.01 -0.79
CA ALA A 203 -2.41 -8.32 -1.05
C ALA A 203 -3.66 -8.23 -1.96
N SER A 204 -4.56 -7.28 -1.68
CA SER A 204 -5.80 -7.08 -2.44
C SER A 204 -5.54 -6.61 -3.87
N VAL A 205 -4.60 -5.68 -4.05
CA VAL A 205 -4.22 -5.21 -5.39
C VAL A 205 -3.56 -6.33 -6.20
N LEU A 206 -2.69 -7.12 -5.59
CA LEU A 206 -2.06 -8.27 -6.24
C LEU A 206 -3.08 -9.36 -6.60
N ASP A 207 -4.07 -9.61 -5.72
CA ASP A 207 -5.13 -10.58 -5.99
C ASP A 207 -5.99 -10.15 -7.18
N GLU A 208 -6.37 -8.87 -7.26
CA GLU A 208 -7.11 -8.34 -8.40
C GLU A 208 -6.35 -8.45 -9.72
N PHE A 209 -5.05 -8.16 -9.73
CA PHE A 209 -4.26 -8.16 -10.96
C PHE A 209 -3.80 -9.55 -11.40
N TYR A 210 -3.43 -10.42 -10.47
CA TYR A 210 -2.79 -11.70 -10.76
C TYR A 210 -3.64 -12.91 -10.33
N GLY A 211 -4.78 -12.65 -9.68
CA GLY A 211 -5.71 -13.69 -9.21
C GLY A 211 -5.21 -14.46 -7.98
N PRO A 212 -5.97 -15.48 -7.55
CA PRO A 212 -5.79 -16.14 -6.26
C PRO A 212 -4.45 -16.89 -6.11
N LYS A 213 -3.77 -17.23 -7.21
CA LYS A 213 -2.44 -17.87 -7.14
C LYS A 213 -1.38 -16.97 -6.51
N VAL A 214 -1.52 -15.65 -6.69
CA VAL A 214 -0.65 -14.64 -6.09
C VAL A 214 -1.33 -14.01 -4.85
N GLY A 215 -2.64 -13.79 -4.92
CA GLY A 215 -3.42 -13.20 -3.85
C GLY A 215 -3.37 -14.03 -2.55
N ILE A 216 -3.62 -15.34 -2.62
CA ILE A 216 -3.62 -16.18 -1.41
C ILE A 216 -2.28 -16.14 -0.67
N PRO A 217 -1.11 -16.33 -1.29
CA PRO A 217 0.18 -16.15 -0.62
C PRO A 217 0.38 -14.74 -0.05
N ALA A 218 -0.04 -13.69 -0.80
CA ALA A 218 0.08 -12.31 -0.35
C ALA A 218 -0.77 -12.03 0.90
N TYR A 219 -2.02 -12.53 0.96
CA TYR A 219 -2.84 -12.47 2.17
C TYR A 219 -2.25 -13.28 3.32
N GLY A 220 -1.59 -14.40 3.04
CA GLY A 220 -0.86 -15.16 4.05
C GLY A 220 0.25 -14.33 4.70
N ILE A 221 1.05 -13.63 3.89
CA ILE A 221 2.09 -12.72 4.39
C ILE A 221 1.47 -11.55 5.16
N ALA A 222 0.41 -10.93 4.64
CA ALA A 222 -0.30 -9.84 5.32
C ALA A 222 -0.85 -10.28 6.69
N SER A 223 -1.34 -11.51 6.79
CA SER A 223 -1.80 -12.09 8.06
C SER A 223 -0.67 -12.34 9.04
N LEU A 224 0.50 -12.79 8.57
CA LEU A 224 1.69 -12.92 9.44
C LEU A 224 2.17 -11.55 9.95
N VAL A 225 2.15 -10.51 9.11
CA VAL A 225 2.42 -9.13 9.54
C VAL A 225 1.41 -8.69 10.61
N ALA A 226 0.12 -8.97 10.40
CA ALA A 226 -0.94 -8.66 11.36
C ALA A 226 -0.73 -9.35 12.72
N CYS A 227 -0.38 -10.65 12.72
CA CYS A 227 -0.04 -11.39 13.93
C CYS A 227 1.20 -10.79 14.62
N ARG A 228 2.24 -10.46 13.85
CA ARG A 228 3.45 -9.81 14.40
C ARG A 228 3.14 -8.48 15.07
N MET A 229 2.21 -7.67 14.53
CA MET A 229 1.84 -6.40 15.14
C MET A 229 1.19 -6.58 16.53
N MET A 230 0.45 -7.67 16.72
CA MET A 230 -0.13 -8.02 18.03
C MET A 230 0.94 -8.61 18.96
N ASP A 231 1.75 -9.53 18.46
CA ASP A 231 2.83 -10.21 19.21
C ASP A 231 3.87 -9.25 19.79
N ALA A 232 4.21 -8.22 19.03
CA ALA A 232 5.13 -7.17 19.50
C ALA A 232 4.48 -6.14 20.46
N GLY A 233 3.18 -6.21 20.70
CA GLY A 233 2.45 -5.22 21.48
C GLY A 233 2.35 -3.85 20.80
N ASP A 234 2.57 -3.80 19.47
CA ASP A 234 2.49 -2.56 18.69
C ASP A 234 1.04 -2.17 18.39
N HIS A 235 0.12 -3.15 18.36
CA HIS A 235 -1.28 -2.96 18.04
C HIS A 235 -2.20 -3.94 18.78
N TRP A 236 -3.42 -3.47 19.12
CA TRP A 236 -4.50 -4.31 19.59
C TRP A 236 -5.09 -5.15 18.44
N ALA A 237 -5.71 -6.27 18.76
CA ALA A 237 -6.40 -7.09 17.76
C ALA A 237 -7.49 -6.30 17.02
N SER A 238 -8.19 -5.40 17.71
CA SER A 238 -9.17 -4.48 17.12
C SER A 238 -8.57 -3.52 16.09
N ASP A 239 -7.32 -3.06 16.30
CA ASP A 239 -6.60 -2.18 15.36
C ASP A 239 -6.25 -2.91 14.08
N VAL A 240 -5.88 -4.18 14.24
CA VAL A 240 -5.51 -5.10 13.16
C VAL A 240 -6.73 -5.46 12.31
N VAL A 241 -7.85 -5.81 12.93
CA VAL A 241 -9.11 -6.17 12.23
C VAL A 241 -9.60 -5.00 11.36
N PHE A 242 -9.62 -3.79 11.91
CA PHE A 242 -10.02 -2.62 11.13
C PHE A 242 -9.01 -2.30 10.03
N GLY A 243 -7.70 -2.35 10.34
CA GLY A 243 -6.64 -2.12 9.36
C GLY A 243 -6.71 -3.08 8.18
N ALA A 244 -6.89 -4.38 8.44
CA ALA A 244 -7.05 -5.40 7.40
C ALA A 244 -8.27 -5.12 6.51
N THR A 245 -9.42 -4.81 7.12
CA THR A 245 -10.64 -4.48 6.38
C THR A 245 -10.45 -3.23 5.53
N LEU A 246 -9.82 -2.17 6.05
CA LEU A 246 -9.52 -0.95 5.30
C LEU A 246 -8.64 -1.26 4.10
N GLY A 247 -7.56 -2.03 4.30
CA GLY A 247 -6.66 -2.43 3.23
C GLY A 247 -7.36 -3.23 2.13
N CYS A 248 -8.21 -4.20 2.50
CA CYS A 248 -9.02 -4.97 1.55
C CYS A 248 -9.98 -4.09 0.76
N VAL A 249 -10.74 -3.24 1.42
CA VAL A 249 -11.73 -2.37 0.79
C VAL A 249 -11.06 -1.42 -0.22
N VAL A 250 -9.99 -0.75 0.18
CA VAL A 250 -9.27 0.19 -0.68
C VAL A 250 -8.57 -0.54 -1.83
N GLY A 251 -7.82 -1.60 -1.52
CA GLY A 251 -7.04 -2.34 -2.50
C GLY A 251 -7.90 -2.95 -3.60
N HIS A 252 -8.96 -3.69 -3.24
CA HIS A 252 -9.88 -4.29 -4.21
C HIS A 252 -10.62 -3.24 -5.03
N THR A 253 -11.15 -2.19 -4.40
CA THR A 253 -11.96 -1.20 -5.14
C THR A 253 -11.12 -0.47 -6.18
N ILE A 254 -9.93 0.01 -5.80
CA ILE A 254 -9.06 0.76 -6.70
C ILE A 254 -8.50 -0.16 -7.79
N ALA A 255 -8.00 -1.34 -7.43
CA ALA A 255 -7.44 -2.26 -8.41
C ALA A 255 -8.49 -2.78 -9.40
N ALA A 256 -9.71 -3.11 -8.94
CA ALA A 256 -10.79 -3.54 -9.83
C ALA A 256 -11.20 -2.47 -10.84
N LYS A 257 -11.20 -1.19 -10.42
CA LYS A 257 -11.50 -0.05 -11.31
C LYS A 257 -10.46 0.12 -12.42
N HIS A 258 -9.18 -0.09 -12.09
CA HIS A 258 -8.06 0.12 -13.02
C HIS A 258 -7.56 -1.17 -13.68
N LYS A 259 -8.22 -2.30 -13.40
CA LYS A 259 -7.91 -3.59 -14.02
C LYS A 259 -8.31 -3.56 -15.49
N LYS A 260 -7.31 -3.55 -16.36
CA LYS A 260 -7.54 -3.68 -17.80
C LYS A 260 -7.92 -5.12 -18.14
N LEU A 261 -8.93 -5.28 -19.00
CA LEU A 261 -9.34 -6.59 -19.50
C LEU A 261 -8.34 -7.05 -20.56
N GLU A 262 -7.62 -8.12 -20.28
CA GLU A 262 -6.75 -8.78 -21.24
C GLU A 262 -7.30 -10.13 -21.69
N LEU A 263 -7.28 -10.37 -22.97
CA LEU A 263 -7.58 -11.67 -23.57
C LEU A 263 -6.43 -12.10 -24.47
N ALA A 264 -5.75 -13.17 -24.08
CA ALA A 264 -4.64 -13.77 -24.85
C ALA A 264 -3.51 -12.77 -25.21
N GLY A 265 -3.16 -11.85 -24.32
CA GLY A 265 -2.12 -10.85 -24.52
C GLY A 265 -2.56 -9.65 -25.37
N PHE A 266 -3.87 -9.49 -25.55
CA PHE A 266 -4.46 -8.30 -26.14
C PHE A 266 -5.25 -7.54 -25.08
N GLU A 267 -5.01 -6.24 -24.98
CA GLU A 267 -5.82 -5.33 -24.15
C GLU A 267 -7.18 -5.12 -24.84
N ILE A 268 -8.27 -5.35 -24.11
CA ILE A 268 -9.63 -5.11 -24.58
C ILE A 268 -10.01 -3.69 -24.19
N VAL A 269 -10.09 -2.80 -25.17
CA VAL A 269 -10.48 -1.40 -24.97
C VAL A 269 -11.88 -1.18 -25.52
N PRO A 270 -12.90 -1.04 -24.65
CA PRO A 270 -14.22 -0.62 -25.10
C PRO A 270 -14.16 0.85 -25.54
N HIS A 271 -14.78 1.16 -26.66
CA HIS A 271 -14.89 2.55 -27.12
C HIS A 271 -16.27 2.85 -27.68
N TYR A 272 -16.65 4.12 -27.57
CA TYR A 272 -17.86 4.66 -28.18
C TYR A 272 -17.48 5.43 -29.43
N VAL A 273 -18.12 5.09 -30.55
CA VAL A 273 -17.96 5.81 -31.82
C VAL A 273 -19.32 6.36 -32.22
N MET A 274 -19.38 7.64 -32.51
CA MET A 274 -20.56 8.23 -33.12
C MET A 274 -20.50 7.99 -34.61
N THR A 275 -21.40 7.15 -35.13
CA THR A 275 -21.53 6.89 -36.56
C THR A 275 -22.80 7.61 -37.05
N GLY A 276 -22.65 8.86 -37.53
CA GLY A 276 -23.76 9.74 -37.78
C GLY A 276 -24.52 10.11 -36.50
N ASP A 277 -25.85 10.01 -36.49
CA ASP A 277 -26.68 10.31 -35.33
C ASP A 277 -26.87 9.13 -34.35
N HIS A 278 -26.20 8.01 -34.57
CA HIS A 278 -26.35 6.82 -33.74
C HIS A 278 -25.06 6.48 -33.00
N PRO A 279 -25.12 6.30 -31.66
CA PRO A 279 -23.97 5.78 -30.91
C PRO A 279 -23.76 4.30 -31.24
N ALA A 280 -22.52 3.93 -31.60
CA ALA A 280 -22.08 2.55 -31.75
C ALA A 280 -21.05 2.22 -30.65
N MET A 281 -21.25 1.09 -29.99
CA MET A 281 -20.26 0.53 -29.09
C MET A 281 -19.32 -0.36 -29.89
N GLY A 282 -18.03 -0.15 -29.75
CA GLY A 282 -16.97 -0.96 -30.32
C GLY A 282 -16.03 -1.52 -29.25
N VAL A 283 -15.32 -2.56 -29.63
CA VAL A 283 -14.23 -3.14 -28.81
C VAL A 283 -12.99 -3.21 -29.67
N SER A 284 -11.91 -2.58 -29.23
CA SER A 284 -10.59 -2.72 -29.87
C SER A 284 -9.74 -3.72 -29.08
N LEU A 285 -9.05 -4.58 -29.80
CA LEU A 285 -8.01 -5.44 -29.26
C LEU A 285 -6.66 -4.79 -29.59
N VAL A 286 -5.98 -4.29 -28.56
CA VAL A 286 -4.68 -3.62 -28.72
C VAL A 286 -3.61 -4.55 -28.19
N LYS A 287 -2.60 -4.86 -29.02
CA LYS A 287 -1.40 -5.58 -28.56
C LYS A 287 -0.25 -4.60 -28.52
N GLN A 288 0.34 -4.45 -27.36
CA GLN A 288 1.63 -3.76 -27.22
C GLN A 288 2.73 -4.79 -27.55
N PHE A 289 3.64 -4.42 -28.46
CA PHE A 289 4.76 -5.25 -28.90
C PHE A 289 6.03 -4.77 -28.22
#